data_ca0ddb760cd2e3ac575db2364c3cff1c
#
_entry.id   ca0ddb760cd2e3ac575db2364c3cff1c
#
_cell.length_a   1.000
_cell.length_b   1.000
_cell.length_c   1.000
_cell.angle_alpha   90.00
_cell.angle_beta   90.00
_cell.angle_gamma   90.00
#
_symmetry.space_group_name_H-M   'P 1'
#
loop_
_entity.id
_entity.type
_entity.pdbx_description
1 polymer ?
#
loop_
_entity_poly.entity_id
_entity_poly.type
_entity_poly.pdbx_seq_one_letter_code
_entity_poly.pdbx_strand_id
1 'polypeptide(L)'
;MSRIDGRTPQQLRPVTIERGWSKHAEGSVLVSFGDTRVLCNASVTEGVPRWRKGSGEGWVTAEYAMLPRATNTRGDRESVKGRIGGRTHEISRLIGRSLRAVIDYKALGENTIVLDCDVLQADGGTRTAAITGAYVALADAITWAQTTKKLIRPSRKPLTGTVSAVSVGIVDGTPMLDLPYEEDVRADTDMNVVCTGDGRFVEVQGTAEAAPFDRDELNALLDLAAAGCTELAELQRKALGTVLEK
;
A
#
# COMPACT_ATOMS: atom_id res chain seq x y z
N MET A 1 15.18 2.77 24.42
CA MET A 1 13.97 2.29 25.15
C MET A 1 13.41 1.07 24.41
N SER A 2 12.82 0.13 25.10
CA SER A 2 12.12 -1.00 24.48
C SER A 2 10.76 -0.50 23.99
N ARG A 3 10.39 -0.83 22.76
CA ARG A 3 9.05 -0.57 22.21
C ARG A 3 7.99 -1.38 22.98
N ILE A 4 6.72 -0.98 22.87
CA ILE A 4 5.59 -1.58 23.62
C ILE A 4 5.49 -3.09 23.36
N ASP A 5 5.79 -3.52 22.13
CA ASP A 5 5.75 -4.92 21.69
C ASP A 5 7.13 -5.63 21.73
N GLY A 6 8.15 -4.99 22.29
CA GLY A 6 9.50 -5.53 22.45
C GLY A 6 10.38 -5.47 21.20
N ARG A 7 9.91 -4.92 20.06
CA ARG A 7 10.72 -4.70 18.87
C ARG A 7 11.84 -3.67 19.09
N THR A 8 12.87 -3.73 18.25
CA THR A 8 13.82 -2.63 18.12
C THR A 8 13.20 -1.47 17.31
N PRO A 9 13.73 -0.23 17.42
CA PRO A 9 13.24 0.89 16.63
C PRO A 9 13.26 0.67 15.11
N GLN A 10 14.18 -0.17 14.61
CA GLN A 10 14.38 -0.45 13.18
C GLN A 10 13.57 -1.64 12.66
N GLN A 11 12.77 -2.28 13.50
CA GLN A 11 12.12 -3.55 13.17
C GLN A 11 10.66 -3.34 12.74
N LEU A 12 10.26 -3.98 11.63
CA LEU A 12 8.85 -4.11 11.22
C LEU A 12 8.06 -4.99 12.21
N ARG A 13 6.77 -4.77 12.32
CA ARG A 13 5.85 -5.77 12.88
C ARG A 13 5.91 -7.06 12.04
N PRO A 14 5.48 -8.22 12.54
CA PRO A 14 5.29 -9.40 11.71
C PRO A 14 4.36 -9.06 10.52
N VAL A 15 4.86 -9.30 9.29
CA VAL A 15 4.10 -9.01 8.06
C VAL A 15 3.71 -10.33 7.40
N THR A 16 2.42 -10.48 7.07
CA THR A 16 1.91 -11.60 6.27
C THR A 16 1.18 -11.11 5.04
N ILE A 17 1.31 -11.83 3.93
CA ILE A 17 0.67 -11.56 2.64
C ILE A 17 0.02 -12.85 2.16
N GLU A 18 -1.29 -12.97 2.36
CA GLU A 18 -2.07 -14.14 1.99
C GLU A 18 -2.77 -13.90 0.66
N ARG A 19 -2.34 -14.59 -0.40
CA ARG A 19 -2.90 -14.47 -1.75
C ARG A 19 -4.10 -15.38 -1.96
N GLY A 20 -4.98 -14.99 -2.90
CA GLY A 20 -6.16 -15.80 -3.26
C GLY A 20 -7.22 -15.83 -2.17
N TRP A 21 -7.31 -14.80 -1.35
CA TRP A 21 -8.23 -14.74 -0.22
C TRP A 21 -9.70 -14.73 -0.66
N SER A 22 -10.05 -13.92 -1.67
CA SER A 22 -11.38 -13.94 -2.31
C SER A 22 -11.30 -14.70 -3.64
N LYS A 23 -12.22 -15.60 -3.89
CA LYS A 23 -12.28 -16.41 -5.12
C LYS A 23 -12.80 -15.65 -6.34
N HIS A 24 -13.42 -14.50 -6.16
CA HIS A 24 -14.12 -13.77 -7.23
C HIS A 24 -13.26 -12.68 -7.87
N ALA A 25 -12.33 -12.09 -7.13
CA ALA A 25 -11.44 -11.06 -7.63
C ALA A 25 -10.31 -11.67 -8.48
N GLU A 26 -9.87 -10.95 -9.50
CA GLU A 26 -8.77 -11.36 -10.38
C GLU A 26 -7.41 -11.35 -9.67
N GLY A 27 -7.28 -10.51 -8.64
CA GLY A 27 -6.21 -10.56 -7.64
C GLY A 27 -6.79 -10.30 -6.27
N SER A 28 -6.39 -11.06 -5.26
CA SER A 28 -6.92 -10.90 -3.91
C SER A 28 -5.87 -11.21 -2.86
N VAL A 29 -5.68 -10.29 -1.92
CA VAL A 29 -4.66 -10.38 -0.88
C VAL A 29 -5.22 -9.90 0.44
N LEU A 30 -5.06 -10.71 1.48
CA LEU A 30 -5.13 -10.23 2.86
C LEU A 30 -3.71 -9.91 3.31
N VAL A 31 -3.42 -8.63 3.54
CA VAL A 31 -2.14 -8.18 4.10
C VAL A 31 -2.31 -7.83 5.58
N SER A 32 -1.36 -8.26 6.40
CA SER A 32 -1.32 -7.93 7.82
C SER A 32 0.05 -7.36 8.22
N PHE A 33 0.03 -6.27 8.99
CA PHE A 33 1.19 -5.68 9.66
C PHE A 33 0.87 -5.73 11.17
N GLY A 34 1.35 -6.78 11.85
CA GLY A 34 0.88 -7.08 13.19
C GLY A 34 -0.66 -7.23 13.21
N ASP A 35 -1.33 -6.39 13.99
CA ASP A 35 -2.79 -6.39 14.10
C ASP A 35 -3.51 -5.53 13.05
N THR A 36 -2.82 -4.74 12.25
CA THR A 36 -3.44 -4.07 11.10
C THR A 36 -3.69 -5.09 9.99
N ARG A 37 -4.94 -5.21 9.53
CA ARG A 37 -5.37 -6.14 8.46
C ARG A 37 -6.14 -5.41 7.38
N VAL A 38 -5.69 -5.53 6.14
CA VAL A 38 -6.32 -4.91 4.98
C VAL A 38 -6.57 -5.96 3.90
N LEU A 39 -7.80 -6.06 3.45
CA LEU A 39 -8.18 -6.87 2.28
C LEU A 39 -8.02 -6.00 1.03
N CYS A 40 -7.18 -6.44 0.10
CA CYS A 40 -6.93 -5.77 -1.18
C CYS A 40 -7.43 -6.67 -2.31
N ASN A 41 -8.47 -6.24 -3.02
CA ASN A 41 -9.01 -6.94 -4.17
C ASN A 41 -8.74 -6.12 -5.45
N ALA A 42 -8.34 -6.79 -6.52
CA ALA A 42 -8.10 -6.18 -7.82
C ALA A 42 -9.11 -6.72 -8.83
N SER A 43 -9.84 -5.80 -9.46
CA SER A 43 -10.83 -6.11 -10.51
C SER A 43 -10.33 -5.62 -11.85
N VAL A 44 -10.32 -6.49 -12.88
CA VAL A 44 -9.89 -6.17 -14.24
C VAL A 44 -11.10 -5.95 -15.14
N THR A 45 -11.14 -4.80 -15.79
CA THR A 45 -12.18 -4.44 -16.77
C THR A 45 -11.55 -4.06 -18.10
N GLU A 46 -12.08 -4.60 -19.20
CA GLU A 46 -11.70 -4.18 -20.55
C GLU A 46 -12.20 -2.76 -20.79
N GLY A 47 -11.35 -1.94 -21.41
CA GLY A 47 -11.61 -0.52 -21.64
C GLY A 47 -11.03 0.40 -20.55
N VAL A 48 -11.11 1.70 -20.84
CA VAL A 48 -10.54 2.76 -20.00
C VAL A 48 -11.54 3.92 -19.86
N PRO A 49 -11.38 4.79 -18.86
CA PRO A 49 -12.20 5.98 -18.72
C PRO A 49 -12.23 6.83 -20.01
N ARG A 50 -13.33 7.56 -20.23
CA ARG A 50 -13.56 8.35 -21.47
C ARG A 50 -12.40 9.23 -21.87
N TRP A 51 -11.77 9.90 -20.89
CA TRP A 51 -10.65 10.82 -21.12
C TRP A 51 -9.36 10.11 -21.58
N ARG A 52 -9.29 8.77 -21.47
CA ARG A 52 -8.12 7.97 -21.87
C ARG A 52 -8.40 7.07 -23.09
N LYS A 53 -9.66 7.00 -23.52
CA LYS A 53 -10.08 6.15 -24.64
C LYS A 53 -9.39 6.55 -25.96
N GLY A 54 -8.83 5.56 -26.66
CA GLY A 54 -8.10 5.76 -27.91
C GLY A 54 -6.63 6.13 -27.74
N SER A 55 -6.11 6.18 -26.48
CA SER A 55 -4.69 6.43 -26.22
C SER A 55 -3.80 5.20 -26.41
N GLY A 56 -4.39 4.01 -26.41
CA GLY A 56 -3.67 2.72 -26.36
C GLY A 56 -3.07 2.42 -24.98
N GLU A 57 -3.44 3.20 -23.96
CA GLU A 57 -2.90 3.12 -22.61
C GLU A 57 -3.96 2.70 -21.60
N GLY A 58 -3.58 1.84 -20.65
CA GLY A 58 -4.44 1.38 -19.57
C GLY A 58 -4.53 2.35 -18.39
N TRP A 59 -5.30 1.96 -17.38
CA TRP A 59 -5.48 2.74 -16.16
C TRP A 59 -5.49 1.86 -14.91
N VAL A 60 -4.89 2.35 -13.83
CA VAL A 60 -4.96 1.75 -12.50
C VAL A 60 -5.47 2.79 -11.52
N THR A 61 -6.45 2.42 -10.72
CA THR A 61 -7.02 3.28 -9.68
C THR A 61 -7.30 2.46 -8.43
N ALA A 62 -7.57 3.14 -7.32
CA ALA A 62 -7.86 2.48 -6.06
C ALA A 62 -8.99 3.18 -5.30
N GLU A 63 -9.73 2.39 -4.56
CA GLU A 63 -10.67 2.80 -3.53
C GLU A 63 -10.18 2.30 -2.17
N TYR A 64 -10.56 3.01 -1.11
CA TYR A 64 -10.18 2.67 0.25
C TYR A 64 -11.37 2.85 1.16
N ALA A 65 -11.57 1.92 2.06
CA ALA A 65 -12.60 2.03 3.09
C ALA A 65 -12.15 1.36 4.39
N MET A 66 -12.79 1.74 5.50
CA MET A 66 -12.64 1.07 6.78
C MET A 66 -13.97 0.46 7.20
N LEU A 67 -13.96 -0.79 7.65
CA LEU A 67 -15.14 -1.39 8.27
C LEU A 67 -15.51 -0.61 9.56
N PRO A 68 -16.80 -0.50 9.90
CA PRO A 68 -17.24 0.23 11.08
C PRO A 68 -16.58 -0.22 12.40
N ARG A 69 -16.20 -1.49 12.49
CA ARG A 69 -15.50 -2.05 13.65
C ARG A 69 -14.05 -2.41 13.35
N ALA A 70 -13.44 -1.77 12.35
CA ALA A 70 -12.00 -1.85 12.15
C ALA A 70 -11.21 -1.23 13.32
N THR A 71 -11.83 -0.32 14.07
CA THR A 71 -11.29 0.36 15.26
C THR A 71 -11.99 -0.09 16.53
N ASN A 72 -11.42 0.23 17.69
CA ASN A 72 -11.96 -0.07 19.03
C ASN A 72 -13.36 0.54 19.25
N THR A 73 -13.65 1.70 18.67
CA THR A 73 -14.97 2.32 18.66
C THR A 73 -15.61 2.15 17.28
N ARG A 74 -16.95 2.01 17.25
CA ARG A 74 -17.68 1.88 15.98
C ARG A 74 -17.66 3.20 15.21
N GLY A 75 -17.06 3.18 14.01
CA GLY A 75 -17.20 4.25 13.02
C GLY A 75 -18.49 4.12 12.20
N ASP A 76 -18.89 5.22 11.55
CA ASP A 76 -20.02 5.20 10.62
C ASP A 76 -19.61 4.67 9.24
N ARG A 77 -20.58 4.09 8.51
CA ARG A 77 -20.37 3.77 7.10
C ARG A 77 -20.54 5.02 6.25
N GLU A 78 -19.50 5.42 5.52
CA GLU A 78 -19.54 6.61 4.66
C GLU A 78 -20.61 6.50 3.56
N SER A 79 -20.83 5.28 3.04
CA SER A 79 -21.88 5.01 2.05
C SER A 79 -23.30 5.34 2.55
N VAL A 80 -23.56 5.18 3.85
CA VAL A 80 -24.83 5.54 4.47
C VAL A 80 -24.99 7.06 4.62
N LYS A 81 -23.87 7.77 4.80
CA LYS A 81 -23.86 9.25 4.86
C LYS A 81 -23.97 9.90 3.48
N GLY A 82 -23.93 9.12 2.41
CA GLY A 82 -24.06 9.61 1.03
C GLY A 82 -22.86 10.43 0.51
N ARG A 83 -21.76 10.47 1.27
CA ARG A 83 -20.51 11.12 0.84
C ARG A 83 -19.30 10.43 1.43
N ILE A 84 -18.24 10.37 0.64
CA ILE A 84 -16.93 9.88 1.05
C ILE A 84 -16.18 11.01 1.78
N GLY A 85 -15.53 10.67 2.89
CA GLY A 85 -14.73 11.61 3.67
C GLY A 85 -13.44 12.05 2.98
N GLY A 86 -12.93 13.24 3.34
CA GLY A 86 -11.68 13.76 2.76
C GLY A 86 -10.49 12.83 2.97
N ARG A 87 -10.36 12.21 4.15
CA ARG A 87 -9.33 11.22 4.46
C ARG A 87 -9.41 9.99 3.54
N THR A 88 -10.59 9.45 3.32
CA THR A 88 -10.81 8.30 2.42
C THR A 88 -10.44 8.64 0.98
N HIS A 89 -10.83 9.82 0.49
CA HIS A 89 -10.42 10.30 -0.83
C HIS A 89 -8.90 10.49 -0.95
N GLU A 90 -8.28 11.06 0.06
CA GLU A 90 -6.82 11.28 0.09
C GLU A 90 -6.08 9.93 0.00
N ILE A 91 -6.47 8.95 0.84
CA ILE A 91 -5.82 7.64 0.87
C ILE A 91 -6.06 6.86 -0.44
N SER A 92 -7.28 6.88 -0.99
CA SER A 92 -7.57 6.26 -2.30
C SER A 92 -6.66 6.81 -3.40
N ARG A 93 -6.47 8.14 -3.43
CA ARG A 93 -5.58 8.80 -4.40
C ARG A 93 -4.11 8.44 -4.18
N LEU A 94 -3.68 8.34 -2.93
CA LEU A 94 -2.33 7.92 -2.54
C LEU A 94 -2.04 6.49 -3.03
N ILE A 95 -2.93 5.53 -2.74
CA ILE A 95 -2.78 4.13 -3.18
C ILE A 95 -2.70 4.09 -4.72
N GLY A 96 -3.67 4.70 -5.41
CA GLY A 96 -3.70 4.74 -6.87
C GLY A 96 -2.43 5.36 -7.47
N ARG A 97 -1.92 6.46 -6.92
CA ARG A 97 -0.68 7.12 -7.36
C ARG A 97 0.54 6.23 -7.14
N SER A 98 0.62 5.57 -5.98
CA SER A 98 1.71 4.65 -5.65
C SER A 98 1.80 3.49 -6.63
N LEU A 99 0.68 2.85 -6.93
CA LEU A 99 0.63 1.74 -7.89
C LEU A 99 0.98 2.20 -9.31
N ARG A 100 0.51 3.38 -9.73
CA ARG A 100 0.81 3.95 -11.05
C ARG A 100 2.28 4.28 -11.28
N ALA A 101 3.05 4.50 -10.22
CA ALA A 101 4.48 4.75 -10.31
C ALA A 101 5.28 3.56 -10.87
N VAL A 102 4.72 2.35 -10.80
CA VAL A 102 5.35 1.11 -11.26
C VAL A 102 4.57 0.43 -12.40
N ILE A 103 3.77 1.20 -13.16
CA ILE A 103 2.98 0.70 -14.29
C ILE A 103 3.46 1.28 -15.63
N ASP A 104 3.72 0.41 -16.58
CA ASP A 104 3.76 0.76 -18.01
C ASP A 104 2.33 0.71 -18.57
N TYR A 105 1.73 1.89 -18.76
CA TYR A 105 0.37 2.02 -19.26
C TYR A 105 0.17 1.46 -20.68
N LYS A 106 1.20 1.55 -21.54
CA LYS A 106 1.15 1.01 -22.91
C LYS A 106 1.21 -0.51 -22.89
N ALA A 107 2.00 -1.08 -21.99
CA ALA A 107 2.04 -2.52 -21.79
C ALA A 107 0.73 -3.07 -21.22
N LEU A 108 0.04 -2.30 -20.36
CA LEU A 108 -1.27 -2.64 -19.83
C LEU A 108 -2.35 -2.64 -20.94
N GLY A 109 -2.20 -1.78 -21.97
CA GLY A 109 -3.22 -1.58 -23.02
C GLY A 109 -4.49 -0.97 -22.45
N GLU A 110 -5.52 -0.76 -23.27
CA GLU A 110 -6.78 -0.14 -22.83
C GLU A 110 -7.59 -1.06 -21.91
N ASN A 111 -7.01 -1.41 -20.78
CA ASN A 111 -7.65 -2.12 -19.66
C ASN A 111 -7.60 -1.26 -18.40
N THR A 112 -8.62 -1.38 -17.56
CA THR A 112 -8.66 -0.73 -16.25
C THR A 112 -8.53 -1.78 -15.15
N ILE A 113 -7.69 -1.50 -14.15
CA ILE A 113 -7.63 -2.29 -12.92
C ILE A 113 -8.01 -1.39 -11.76
N VAL A 114 -9.03 -1.78 -11.02
CA VAL A 114 -9.49 -1.11 -9.80
C VAL A 114 -9.06 -1.93 -8.60
N LEU A 115 -8.41 -1.29 -7.64
CA LEU A 115 -8.02 -1.90 -6.36
C LEU A 115 -8.99 -1.43 -5.29
N ASP A 116 -9.69 -2.37 -4.65
CA ASP A 116 -10.53 -2.13 -3.48
C ASP A 116 -9.75 -2.53 -2.24
N CYS A 117 -9.47 -1.57 -1.35
CA CYS A 117 -8.68 -1.77 -0.14
C CYS A 117 -9.56 -1.54 1.09
N ASP A 118 -10.03 -2.63 1.70
CA ASP A 118 -10.91 -2.61 2.86
C ASP A 118 -10.13 -2.93 4.13
N VAL A 119 -10.07 -1.96 5.06
CA VAL A 119 -9.46 -2.18 6.37
C VAL A 119 -10.41 -2.98 7.24
N LEU A 120 -10.01 -4.21 7.58
CA LEU A 120 -10.76 -5.12 8.45
C LEU A 120 -10.46 -4.84 9.92
N GLN A 121 -9.19 -4.52 10.23
CA GLN A 121 -8.71 -4.18 11.56
C GLN A 121 -7.59 -3.14 11.43
N ALA A 122 -7.65 -2.08 12.24
CA ALA A 122 -6.72 -0.97 12.23
C ALA A 122 -5.93 -0.91 13.53
N ASP A 123 -4.61 -0.97 13.40
CA ASP A 123 -3.63 -0.78 14.47
C ASP A 123 -2.40 -0.02 13.94
N GLY A 124 -2.61 1.21 13.45
CA GLY A 124 -1.57 2.01 12.79
C GLY A 124 -1.18 1.52 11.39
N GLY A 125 -0.73 2.43 10.52
CA GLY A 125 -0.18 2.11 9.21
C GLY A 125 -1.18 1.50 8.19
N THR A 126 -2.49 1.79 8.28
CA THR A 126 -3.49 1.17 7.39
C THR A 126 -3.28 1.52 5.92
N ARG A 127 -2.88 2.79 5.61
CA ARG A 127 -2.64 3.24 4.23
C ARG A 127 -1.38 2.60 3.64
N THR A 128 -0.34 2.40 4.44
CA THR A 128 0.91 1.79 4.00
C THR A 128 0.76 0.28 3.79
N ALA A 129 0.05 -0.40 4.67
CA ALA A 129 -0.34 -1.79 4.48
C ALA A 129 -1.21 -1.98 3.22
N ALA A 130 -2.19 -1.07 2.99
CA ALA A 130 -3.02 -1.09 1.79
C ALA A 130 -2.19 -0.98 0.50
N ILE A 131 -1.23 -0.04 0.42
CA ILE A 131 -0.35 0.09 -0.76
C ILE A 131 0.45 -1.20 -0.98
N THR A 132 1.04 -1.73 0.08
CA THR A 132 1.90 -2.92 0.02
C THR A 132 1.13 -4.17 -0.41
N GLY A 133 -0.08 -4.38 0.13
CA GLY A 133 -0.96 -5.50 -0.25
C GLY A 133 -1.58 -5.31 -1.64
N ALA A 134 -2.02 -4.11 -1.98
CA ALA A 134 -2.60 -3.79 -3.28
C ALA A 134 -1.64 -4.03 -4.45
N TYR A 135 -0.34 -3.80 -4.25
CA TYR A 135 0.67 -4.15 -5.27
C TYR A 135 0.66 -5.66 -5.60
N VAL A 136 0.57 -6.52 -4.60
CA VAL A 136 0.55 -7.98 -4.82
C VAL A 136 -0.76 -8.40 -5.49
N ALA A 137 -1.90 -7.84 -5.08
CA ALA A 137 -3.18 -8.08 -5.73
C ALA A 137 -3.18 -7.60 -7.20
N LEU A 138 -2.57 -6.45 -7.48
CA LEU A 138 -2.38 -5.92 -8.85
C LEU A 138 -1.55 -6.87 -9.71
N ALA A 139 -0.45 -7.41 -9.17
CA ALA A 139 0.42 -8.35 -9.88
C ALA A 139 -0.32 -9.65 -10.25
N ASP A 140 -1.14 -10.18 -9.32
CA ASP A 140 -1.97 -11.35 -9.56
C ASP A 140 -3.03 -11.06 -10.63
N ALA A 141 -3.69 -9.92 -10.57
CA ALA A 141 -4.71 -9.51 -11.54
C ALA A 141 -4.12 -9.34 -12.96
N ILE A 142 -2.92 -8.77 -13.08
CA ILE A 142 -2.20 -8.68 -14.36
C ILE A 142 -1.89 -10.09 -14.91
N THR A 143 -1.39 -10.99 -14.05
CA THR A 143 -1.10 -12.37 -14.43
C THR A 143 -2.37 -13.09 -14.90
N TRP A 144 -3.48 -12.92 -14.19
CA TRP A 144 -4.78 -13.45 -14.60
C TRP A 144 -5.23 -12.87 -15.96
N ALA A 145 -5.11 -11.55 -16.15
CA ALA A 145 -5.47 -10.90 -17.42
C ALA A 145 -4.63 -11.40 -18.59
N GLN A 146 -3.38 -11.78 -18.37
CA GLN A 146 -2.49 -12.36 -19.38
C GLN A 146 -2.81 -13.84 -19.70
N THR A 147 -3.08 -14.63 -18.67
CA THR A 147 -3.20 -16.09 -18.81
C THR A 147 -4.62 -16.55 -19.09
N THR A 148 -5.62 -15.99 -18.40
CA THR A 148 -7.00 -16.47 -18.42
C THR A 148 -7.82 -15.81 -19.51
N LYS A 149 -7.88 -14.47 -19.51
CA LYS A 149 -8.71 -13.72 -20.48
C LYS A 149 -7.94 -13.22 -21.70
N LYS A 150 -6.61 -13.26 -21.66
CA LYS A 150 -5.72 -12.76 -22.73
C LYS A 150 -5.98 -11.28 -23.10
N LEU A 151 -6.47 -10.48 -22.14
CA LEU A 151 -6.69 -9.04 -22.29
C LEU A 151 -5.36 -8.29 -22.45
N ILE A 152 -4.32 -8.82 -21.82
CA ILE A 152 -2.95 -8.32 -21.90
C ILE A 152 -2.10 -9.41 -22.59
N ARG A 153 -1.32 -9.03 -23.61
CA ARG A 153 -0.42 -9.99 -24.27
C ARG A 153 0.62 -10.53 -23.29
N PRO A 154 0.87 -11.85 -23.24
CA PRO A 154 1.85 -12.43 -22.30
C PRO A 154 3.28 -11.87 -22.44
N SER A 155 3.65 -11.39 -23.64
CA SER A 155 4.96 -10.76 -23.90
C SER A 155 5.09 -9.34 -23.32
N ARG A 156 3.99 -8.71 -22.90
CA ARG A 156 4.00 -7.38 -22.29
C ARG A 156 4.34 -7.47 -20.81
N LYS A 157 5.02 -6.47 -20.30
CA LYS A 157 5.42 -6.36 -18.89
C LYS A 157 4.82 -5.08 -18.29
N PRO A 158 3.53 -5.10 -17.87
CA PRO A 158 2.89 -3.92 -17.32
C PRO A 158 3.53 -3.42 -16.02
N LEU A 159 4.08 -4.32 -15.19
CA LEU A 159 4.82 -3.94 -13.98
C LEU A 159 6.28 -3.63 -14.33
N THR A 160 6.74 -2.42 -13.98
CA THR A 160 8.11 -1.96 -14.19
C THR A 160 9.00 -2.13 -12.96
N GLY A 161 8.42 -2.48 -11.82
CA GLY A 161 9.10 -2.69 -10.55
C GLY A 161 8.11 -3.02 -9.44
N THR A 162 8.59 -3.05 -8.20
CA THR A 162 7.75 -3.17 -7.01
C THR A 162 7.50 -1.81 -6.37
N VAL A 163 6.44 -1.69 -5.59
CA VAL A 163 6.16 -0.54 -4.73
C VAL A 163 5.65 -1.02 -3.38
N SER A 164 6.17 -0.44 -2.33
CA SER A 164 5.75 -0.70 -0.96
C SER A 164 5.71 0.58 -0.15
N ALA A 165 5.10 0.56 1.01
CA ALA A 165 5.00 1.72 1.87
C ALA A 165 5.07 1.31 3.35
N VAL A 166 5.62 2.21 4.15
CA VAL A 166 5.73 2.02 5.60
C VAL A 166 5.50 3.34 6.34
N SER A 167 5.01 3.26 7.57
CA SER A 167 4.98 4.40 8.49
C SER A 167 6.29 4.46 9.27
N VAL A 168 6.75 5.67 9.54
CA VAL A 168 7.87 5.97 10.44
C VAL A 168 7.50 7.18 11.30
N GLY A 169 8.09 7.32 12.45
CA GLY A 169 7.85 8.49 13.28
C GLY A 169 8.89 8.65 14.36
N ILE A 170 8.82 9.79 15.06
CA ILE A 170 9.64 10.08 16.24
C ILE A 170 8.76 9.90 17.48
N VAL A 171 9.11 8.95 18.31
CA VAL A 171 8.38 8.64 19.55
C VAL A 171 9.36 8.75 20.72
N ASP A 172 9.06 9.62 21.68
CA ASP A 172 9.94 9.91 22.83
C ASP A 172 11.39 10.21 22.36
N GLY A 173 11.54 11.05 21.31
CA GLY A 173 12.82 11.46 20.75
C GLY A 173 13.58 10.37 19.96
N THR A 174 12.96 9.22 19.71
CA THR A 174 13.58 8.10 18.98
C THR A 174 12.88 7.86 17.64
N PRO A 175 13.60 7.90 16.48
CA PRO A 175 13.05 7.50 15.20
C PRO A 175 12.69 6.00 15.22
N MET A 176 11.47 5.66 14.82
CA MET A 176 10.93 4.30 14.84
C MET A 176 10.28 3.93 13.51
N LEU A 177 10.46 2.67 13.11
CA LEU A 177 9.89 2.06 11.91
C LEU A 177 8.57 1.37 12.26
N ASP A 178 7.56 1.52 11.40
CA ASP A 178 6.28 0.78 11.45
C ASP A 178 5.56 0.91 12.80
N LEU A 179 4.93 2.06 12.99
CA LEU A 179 4.25 2.42 14.24
C LEU A 179 2.91 1.69 14.39
N PRO A 180 2.68 0.91 15.48
CA PRO A 180 1.34 0.51 15.89
C PRO A 180 0.57 1.75 16.41
N TYR A 181 -0.74 1.62 16.55
CA TYR A 181 -1.62 2.73 16.93
C TYR A 181 -1.17 3.44 18.23
N GLU A 182 -0.76 2.68 19.24
CA GLU A 182 -0.33 3.25 20.53
C GLU A 182 0.94 4.10 20.44
N GLU A 183 1.83 3.82 19.49
CA GLU A 183 3.01 4.64 19.21
C GLU A 183 2.65 5.82 18.30
N ASP A 184 1.82 5.58 17.27
CA ASP A 184 1.35 6.57 16.31
C ASP A 184 0.68 7.78 17.00
N VAL A 185 -0.23 7.52 17.95
CA VAL A 185 -0.93 8.59 18.70
C VAL A 185 -0.04 9.39 19.66
N ARG A 186 1.16 8.91 19.97
CA ARG A 186 2.13 9.59 20.83
C ARG A 186 3.31 10.17 20.06
N ALA A 187 3.37 9.92 18.76
CA ALA A 187 4.48 10.37 17.93
C ALA A 187 4.53 11.90 17.87
N ASP A 188 5.69 12.49 18.12
CA ASP A 188 5.94 13.92 17.93
C ASP A 188 5.93 14.26 16.42
N THR A 189 6.33 13.29 15.59
CA THR A 189 6.29 13.34 14.14
C THR A 189 5.82 12.00 13.60
N ASP A 190 4.82 12.00 12.72
CA ASP A 190 4.44 10.83 11.94
C ASP A 190 4.73 11.06 10.46
N MET A 191 5.15 10.01 9.77
CA MET A 191 5.46 10.07 8.35
C MET A 191 5.08 8.76 7.65
N ASN A 192 4.48 8.88 6.48
CA ASN A 192 4.21 7.75 5.59
C ASN A 192 5.09 7.88 4.35
N VAL A 193 5.85 6.85 4.04
CA VAL A 193 6.81 6.85 2.94
C VAL A 193 6.50 5.72 1.98
N VAL A 194 6.45 6.04 0.69
CA VAL A 194 6.24 5.10 -0.40
C VAL A 194 7.52 5.02 -1.24
N CYS A 195 8.06 3.80 -1.38
CA CYS A 195 9.28 3.56 -2.17
C CYS A 195 9.02 2.54 -3.29
N THR A 196 9.72 2.74 -4.40
CA THR A 196 9.89 1.70 -5.42
C THR A 196 10.96 0.69 -4.98
N GLY A 197 10.94 -0.51 -5.58
CA GLY A 197 11.88 -1.57 -5.23
C GLY A 197 13.35 -1.30 -5.58
N ASP A 198 13.63 -0.23 -6.34
CA ASP A 198 14.96 0.29 -6.62
C ASP A 198 15.37 1.46 -5.68
N GLY A 199 14.58 1.68 -4.61
CA GLY A 199 14.90 2.63 -3.53
C GLY A 199 14.53 4.08 -3.80
N ARG A 200 13.78 4.38 -4.89
CA ARG A 200 13.32 5.75 -5.14
C ARG A 200 12.03 6.05 -4.39
N PHE A 201 11.88 7.28 -3.94
CA PHE A 201 10.66 7.73 -3.28
C PHE A 201 9.57 8.07 -4.29
N VAL A 202 8.36 7.54 -4.08
CA VAL A 202 7.16 7.90 -4.83
C VAL A 202 6.42 9.02 -4.13
N GLU A 203 6.34 8.93 -2.80
CA GLU A 203 5.68 9.93 -1.97
C GLU A 203 6.26 9.91 -0.55
N VAL A 204 6.37 11.08 0.05
CA VAL A 204 6.76 11.30 1.44
C VAL A 204 5.72 12.25 2.04
N GLN A 205 4.95 11.78 3.00
CA GLN A 205 3.99 12.57 3.76
C GLN A 205 4.41 12.57 5.22
N GLY A 206 4.77 13.73 5.74
CA GLY A 206 5.19 13.87 7.14
C GLY A 206 4.51 15.05 7.79
N THR A 207 4.12 14.87 9.04
CA THR A 207 3.48 15.90 9.87
C THR A 207 4.18 15.95 11.23
N ALA A 208 4.52 17.16 11.67
CA ALA A 208 4.93 17.41 13.03
C ALA A 208 3.67 17.66 13.89
N GLU A 209 3.39 16.77 14.82
CA GLU A 209 2.21 16.87 15.70
C GLU A 209 2.49 17.72 16.92
N ALA A 210 3.73 17.74 17.41
CA ALA A 210 4.13 18.51 18.60
C ALA A 210 5.19 19.57 18.26
N ALA A 211 6.43 19.16 17.95
CA ALA A 211 7.52 20.07 17.62
C ALA A 211 7.99 19.85 16.17
N PRO A 212 8.42 20.92 15.46
CA PRO A 212 9.01 20.76 14.11
C PRO A 212 10.22 19.83 14.16
N PHE A 213 10.31 18.92 13.20
CA PHE A 213 11.49 18.07 13.02
C PHE A 213 12.55 18.77 12.15
N ASP A 214 13.80 18.48 12.43
CA ASP A 214 14.92 19.04 11.70
C ASP A 214 15.35 18.16 10.49
N ARG A 215 16.44 18.58 9.82
CA ARG A 215 16.94 17.88 8.64
C ARG A 215 17.53 16.50 8.98
N ASP A 216 18.15 16.35 10.13
CA ASP A 216 18.81 15.10 10.52
C ASP A 216 17.76 14.09 10.95
N GLU A 217 16.71 14.52 11.64
CA GLU A 217 15.54 13.72 11.96
C GLU A 217 14.81 13.27 10.70
N LEU A 218 14.60 14.17 9.73
CA LEU A 218 14.02 13.81 8.43
C LEU A 218 14.84 12.74 7.72
N ASN A 219 16.16 12.90 7.67
CA ASN A 219 17.05 11.93 7.03
C ASN A 219 16.99 10.57 7.74
N ALA A 220 16.99 10.55 9.08
CA ALA A 220 16.88 9.32 9.85
C ALA A 220 15.55 8.59 9.59
N LEU A 221 14.44 9.31 9.49
CA LEU A 221 13.13 8.74 9.14
C LEU A 221 13.11 8.19 7.72
N LEU A 222 13.71 8.89 6.75
CA LEU A 222 13.79 8.42 5.37
C LEU A 222 14.67 7.18 5.23
N ASP A 223 15.79 7.10 5.95
CA ASP A 223 16.66 5.92 5.97
C ASP A 223 15.95 4.70 6.55
N LEU A 224 15.22 4.87 7.67
CA LEU A 224 14.39 3.81 8.24
C LEU A 224 13.31 3.34 7.27
N ALA A 225 12.62 4.29 6.63
CA ALA A 225 11.57 3.97 5.67
C ALA A 225 12.12 3.22 4.44
N ALA A 226 13.26 3.63 3.91
CA ALA A 226 13.91 2.95 2.78
C ALA A 226 14.31 1.51 3.14
N ALA A 227 14.85 1.28 4.34
CA ALA A 227 15.17 -0.06 4.83
C ALA A 227 13.90 -0.92 4.99
N GLY A 228 12.85 -0.38 5.62
CA GLY A 228 11.56 -1.08 5.78
C GLY A 228 10.90 -1.41 4.45
N CYS A 229 10.89 -0.48 3.49
CA CYS A 229 10.36 -0.71 2.14
C CYS A 229 11.17 -1.79 1.38
N THR A 230 12.47 -1.87 1.58
CA THR A 230 13.31 -2.94 1.00
C THR A 230 12.89 -4.31 1.52
N GLU A 231 12.70 -4.45 2.83
CA GLU A 231 12.23 -5.69 3.45
C GLU A 231 10.82 -6.05 2.96
N LEU A 232 9.90 -5.07 2.88
CA LEU A 232 8.55 -5.27 2.35
C LEU A 232 8.56 -5.73 0.89
N ALA A 233 9.44 -5.16 0.05
CA ALA A 233 9.58 -5.58 -1.35
C ALA A 233 10.08 -7.03 -1.46
N GLU A 234 10.92 -7.50 -0.55
CA GLU A 234 11.33 -8.91 -0.49
C GLU A 234 10.17 -9.83 -0.10
N LEU A 235 9.36 -9.44 0.88
CA LEU A 235 8.17 -10.18 1.27
C LEU A 235 7.13 -10.25 0.13
N GLN A 236 6.93 -9.16 -0.63
CA GLN A 236 6.10 -9.14 -1.82
C GLN A 236 6.60 -10.12 -2.89
N ARG A 237 7.91 -10.11 -3.18
CA ARG A 237 8.53 -11.05 -4.15
C ARG A 237 8.37 -12.49 -3.70
N LYS A 238 8.62 -12.77 -2.43
CA LYS A 238 8.41 -14.10 -1.85
C LYS A 238 6.96 -14.55 -1.97
N ALA A 239 6.00 -13.70 -1.66
CA ALA A 239 4.58 -13.99 -1.80
C ALA A 239 4.20 -14.28 -3.26
N LEU A 240 4.75 -13.55 -4.22
CA LEU A 240 4.50 -13.75 -5.67
C LEU A 240 5.24 -14.99 -6.25
N GLY A 241 6.10 -15.64 -5.48
CA GLY A 241 6.90 -16.78 -5.95
C GLY A 241 8.05 -16.37 -6.87
N THR A 242 8.42 -15.09 -6.89
CA THR A 242 9.53 -14.57 -7.68
C THR A 242 10.82 -14.68 -6.85
N VAL A 243 11.57 -15.77 -7.06
CA VAL A 243 12.91 -15.90 -6.45
C VAL A 243 13.86 -14.98 -7.21
N LEU A 244 14.59 -14.12 -6.50
CA LEU A 244 15.74 -13.42 -7.10
C LEU A 244 16.80 -14.48 -7.44
N GLU A 245 17.08 -14.71 -8.70
CA GLU A 245 18.38 -15.22 -9.10
C GLU A 245 19.44 -14.22 -8.61
N LYS A 246 20.33 -14.69 -7.73
CA LYS A 246 21.43 -13.88 -7.20
C LYS A 246 22.51 -13.67 -8.24
#